data_60499571c66c7db87e26aea5d485060e
#
_entry.id   60499571c66c7db87e26aea5d485060e
#
_cell.length_a   1.000
_cell.length_b   1.000
_cell.length_c   1.000
_cell.angle_alpha   90.00
_cell.angle_beta   90.00
_cell.angle_gamma   90.00
#
_symmetry.space_group_name_H-M   'P 1'
#
loop_
_entity.id
_entity.type
_entity.pdbx_description
1 polymer ?
#
loop_
_entity_poly.entity_id
_entity_poly.type
_entity_poly.pdbx_seq_one_letter_code
_entity_poly.pdbx_strand_id
1 'polypeptide(L)'
;IFCLDAVYCRTQEKADKIAREYQIHTTTSKEECAAYKPDFAVIAVNKAEICNVAVEWMDRGITVLSETPAALDIEALKKLYGYYKAGKKQVVAEQYREYPSNKAALRLIGSGIIGNVNCMNISLAHEYHGVSLMRAYLGIRPDENFTVSGXXXXXXPTTETLTRYEQFTDGRIANKKRCVAAFEYDCGKTAWYDFDSEQYRSPIRKNTVKVQGIRGEMIDDRIYYLDKNNKGQADQIITGFHITRTDNPNPNLSEIYEVEKISCAGKVLYEPQWGLRGLSEDETAVATLMIKTALYNRDEAPAPYSVEDAIADAYTAILLKEAVKTGKCIRSDMKRIKE
;
A
#
# COMPACT_ATOMS: atom_id res chain seq x y z
N ILE A 1 -3.26 -0.08 22.78
CA ILE A 1 -1.95 -0.59 22.34
C ILE A 1 -0.94 0.56 22.27
N PHE A 2 -1.34 1.73 21.75
CA PHE A 2 -0.47 2.89 21.58
C PHE A 2 -0.92 4.04 22.46
N CYS A 3 0.06 4.86 22.88
CA CYS A 3 -0.16 6.15 23.50
C CYS A 3 0.29 7.23 22.51
N LEU A 4 -0.59 8.19 22.22
CA LEU A 4 -0.25 9.34 21.39
C LEU A 4 0.24 10.44 22.32
N ASP A 5 1.54 10.70 22.34
CA ASP A 5 2.12 11.68 23.27
C ASP A 5 1.79 13.11 22.85
N ALA A 6 1.95 13.42 21.56
CA ALA A 6 1.68 14.78 21.07
C ALA A 6 1.57 14.78 19.54
N VAL A 7 0.88 15.78 19.00
CA VAL A 7 0.84 16.06 17.57
C VAL A 7 1.50 17.42 17.32
N TYR A 8 2.54 17.42 16.51
CA TYR A 8 3.22 18.65 16.10
C TYR A 8 2.44 19.33 14.99
N CYS A 9 2.22 20.63 15.14
CA CYS A 9 1.62 21.47 14.10
C CYS A 9 2.49 22.69 13.85
N ARG A 10 2.59 23.12 12.59
CA ARG A 10 3.44 24.29 12.25
C ARG A 10 2.95 25.61 12.85
N THR A 11 1.64 25.74 13.03
CA THR A 11 1.06 26.99 13.53
C THR A 11 0.21 26.74 14.77
N GLN A 12 0.15 27.72 15.64
CA GLN A 12 -0.66 27.63 16.86
C GLN A 12 -2.14 27.49 16.53
N GLU A 13 -2.61 28.19 15.49
CA GLU A 13 -4.00 28.09 15.04
C GLU A 13 -4.39 26.66 14.71
N LYS A 14 -3.52 25.97 13.92
CA LYS A 14 -3.78 24.58 13.55
C LYS A 14 -3.70 23.64 14.76
N ALA A 15 -2.73 23.89 15.64
CA ALA A 15 -2.58 23.10 16.87
C ALA A 15 -3.84 23.21 17.73
N ASP A 16 -4.34 24.42 17.93
CA ASP A 16 -5.56 24.65 18.73
C ASP A 16 -6.78 23.99 18.10
N LYS A 17 -6.92 24.08 16.78
CA LYS A 17 -8.05 23.45 16.05
C LYS A 17 -8.04 21.94 16.27
N ILE A 18 -6.89 21.31 16.03
CA ILE A 18 -6.76 19.84 16.17
C ILE A 18 -6.99 19.40 17.60
N ALA A 19 -6.42 20.15 18.57
CA ALA A 19 -6.61 19.83 19.98
C ALA A 19 -8.09 19.83 20.37
N ARG A 20 -8.86 20.84 19.89
CA ARG A 20 -10.31 20.92 20.15
C ARG A 20 -11.08 19.80 19.46
N GLU A 21 -10.75 19.55 18.18
CA GLU A 21 -11.50 18.59 17.35
C GLU A 21 -11.32 17.14 17.84
N TYR A 22 -10.09 16.79 18.22
CA TYR A 22 -9.75 15.39 18.54
C TYR A 22 -9.48 15.14 20.01
N GLN A 23 -9.49 16.16 20.86
CA GLN A 23 -9.23 16.05 22.30
C GLN A 23 -7.86 15.41 22.59
N ILE A 24 -6.84 15.86 21.86
CA ILE A 24 -5.47 15.34 21.97
C ILE A 24 -4.50 16.49 22.24
N HIS A 25 -3.34 16.14 22.79
CA HIS A 25 -2.28 17.11 23.03
C HIS A 25 -1.61 17.51 21.73
N THR A 26 -1.50 18.81 21.48
CA THR A 26 -0.84 19.37 20.30
C THR A 26 0.24 20.37 20.75
N THR A 27 1.24 20.58 19.90
CA THR A 27 2.33 21.49 20.19
C THR A 27 2.90 22.06 18.89
N THR A 28 3.52 23.23 18.99
CA THR A 28 4.31 23.81 17.90
C THR A 28 5.81 23.61 18.15
N SER A 29 6.17 22.84 19.18
CA SER A 29 7.58 22.57 19.53
C SER A 29 7.98 21.15 19.14
N LYS A 30 8.89 21.04 18.18
CA LYS A 30 9.48 19.75 17.80
C LYS A 30 10.32 19.17 18.94
N GLU A 31 10.94 20.05 19.72
CA GLU A 31 11.75 19.66 20.86
C GLU A 31 10.91 19.00 21.95
N GLU A 32 9.70 19.51 22.16
CA GLU A 32 8.75 18.88 23.08
C GLU A 32 8.41 17.47 22.62
N CYS A 33 8.09 17.30 21.33
CA CYS A 33 7.77 15.98 20.77
C CYS A 33 8.96 15.01 20.95
N ALA A 34 10.17 15.46 20.66
CA ALA A 34 11.37 14.63 20.78
C ALA A 34 11.64 14.24 22.24
N ALA A 35 11.32 15.13 23.21
CA ALA A 35 11.56 14.90 24.63
C ALA A 35 10.73 13.72 25.18
N TYR A 36 9.63 13.36 24.55
CA TYR A 36 8.86 12.16 24.94
C TYR A 36 9.60 10.86 24.65
N LYS A 37 10.64 10.89 23.81
CA LYS A 37 11.41 9.71 23.38
C LYS A 37 10.47 8.62 22.83
N PRO A 38 9.67 8.96 21.82
CA PRO A 38 8.66 8.02 21.33
C PRO A 38 9.29 6.78 20.70
N ASP A 39 8.55 5.66 20.67
CA ASP A 39 8.98 4.48 19.93
C ASP A 39 9.13 4.79 18.43
N PHE A 40 8.29 5.65 17.90
CA PHE A 40 8.43 6.14 16.51
C PHE A 40 7.60 7.42 16.33
N ALA A 41 7.96 8.18 15.33
CA ALA A 41 7.20 9.37 14.92
C ALA A 41 6.47 9.07 13.62
N VAL A 42 5.17 9.38 13.56
CA VAL A 42 4.38 9.27 12.35
C VAL A 42 4.52 10.57 11.54
N ILE A 43 4.95 10.45 10.28
CA ILE A 43 5.15 11.60 9.39
C ILE A 43 4.01 11.60 8.37
N ALA A 44 3.02 12.46 8.60
CA ALA A 44 1.83 12.59 7.75
C ALA A 44 1.71 14.04 7.28
N VAL A 45 2.59 14.44 6.39
CA VAL A 45 2.69 15.79 5.85
C VAL A 45 2.48 15.78 4.34
N ASN A 46 2.53 16.94 3.69
CA ASN A 46 2.44 17.05 2.24
C ASN A 46 3.53 16.15 1.61
N LYS A 47 3.17 15.45 0.54
CA LYS A 47 4.07 14.51 -0.16
C LYS A 47 5.43 15.12 -0.49
N ALA A 48 5.46 16.40 -0.85
CA ALA A 48 6.72 17.07 -1.20
C ALA A 48 7.66 17.23 0.01
N GLU A 49 7.13 17.16 1.22
CA GLU A 49 7.90 17.37 2.44
C GLU A 49 8.22 16.06 3.20
N ILE A 50 7.61 14.94 2.81
CA ILE A 50 7.74 13.69 3.57
C ILE A 50 9.22 13.32 3.79
N CYS A 51 10.02 13.33 2.72
CA CYS A 51 11.43 12.96 2.81
C CYS A 51 12.19 13.89 3.78
N ASN A 52 12.02 15.20 3.64
CA ASN A 52 12.73 16.17 4.47
C ASN A 52 12.37 16.03 5.96
N VAL A 53 11.09 15.85 6.25
CA VAL A 53 10.62 15.69 7.63
C VAL A 53 11.07 14.34 8.20
N ALA A 54 11.00 13.27 7.41
CA ALA A 54 11.48 11.95 7.85
C ALA A 54 12.96 12.01 8.22
N VAL A 55 13.78 12.65 7.37
CA VAL A 55 15.22 12.83 7.60
C VAL A 55 15.46 13.63 8.89
N GLU A 56 14.72 14.72 9.09
CA GLU A 56 14.83 15.54 10.29
C GLU A 56 14.64 14.72 11.57
N TRP A 57 13.62 13.84 11.58
CA TRP A 57 13.34 13.03 12.76
C TRP A 57 14.34 11.88 12.93
N MET A 58 14.80 11.28 11.81
CA MET A 58 15.87 10.28 11.87
C MET A 58 17.19 10.88 12.37
N ASP A 59 17.48 12.14 12.03
CA ASP A 59 18.66 12.86 12.57
C ASP A 59 18.60 13.02 14.09
N ARG A 60 17.39 13.06 14.66
CA ARG A 60 17.19 13.10 16.11
C ARG A 60 17.30 11.72 16.76
N GLY A 61 17.58 10.68 15.97
CA GLY A 61 17.69 9.30 16.47
C GLY A 61 16.35 8.62 16.69
N ILE A 62 15.27 9.14 16.09
CA ILE A 62 13.91 8.61 16.26
C ILE A 62 13.52 7.84 15.02
N THR A 63 13.03 6.61 15.22
CA THR A 63 12.44 5.79 14.14
C THR A 63 11.23 6.52 13.58
N VAL A 64 11.06 6.50 12.24
CA VAL A 64 9.92 7.14 11.61
C VAL A 64 9.03 6.14 10.87
N LEU A 65 7.72 6.39 10.93
CA LEU A 65 6.71 5.75 10.08
C LEU A 65 6.17 6.87 9.19
N SER A 66 6.57 6.88 7.93
CA SER A 66 6.23 7.98 7.02
C SER A 66 5.18 7.57 6.02
N GLU A 67 4.31 8.52 5.65
CA GLU A 67 3.32 8.31 4.59
C GLU A 67 3.99 8.00 3.26
N THR A 68 3.20 7.45 2.34
CA THR A 68 3.63 7.09 0.99
C THR A 68 3.50 8.27 0.02
N PRO A 69 4.37 8.32 -0.99
CA PRO A 69 5.58 7.52 -1.20
C PRO A 69 6.75 8.04 -0.35
N ALA A 70 7.79 7.26 -0.23
CA ALA A 70 8.98 7.65 0.54
C ALA A 70 9.55 8.99 0.07
N ALA A 71 9.55 9.22 -1.25
CA ALA A 71 10.03 10.45 -1.86
C ALA A 71 9.47 10.55 -3.29
N LEU A 72 9.59 11.75 -3.88
CA LEU A 72 9.02 12.05 -5.21
C LEU A 72 10.06 12.12 -6.33
N ASP A 73 11.35 12.10 -5.99
CA ASP A 73 12.41 12.19 -6.99
C ASP A 73 13.60 11.31 -6.61
N ILE A 74 14.45 11.07 -7.60
CA ILE A 74 15.58 10.15 -7.47
C ILE A 74 16.59 10.62 -6.42
N GLU A 75 16.87 11.92 -6.35
CA GLU A 75 17.87 12.44 -5.40
C GLU A 75 17.40 12.24 -3.96
N ALA A 76 16.11 12.44 -3.70
CA ALA A 76 15.54 12.18 -2.38
C ALA A 76 15.59 10.68 -2.04
N LEU A 77 15.34 9.80 -3.02
CA LEU A 77 15.45 8.35 -2.80
C LEU A 77 16.89 7.95 -2.47
N LYS A 78 17.89 8.53 -3.16
CA LYS A 78 19.30 8.30 -2.84
C LYS A 78 19.63 8.74 -1.41
N LYS A 79 19.11 9.88 -1.00
CA LYS A 79 19.30 10.40 0.36
C LYS A 79 18.74 9.41 1.38
N LEU A 80 17.53 8.91 1.17
CA LEU A 80 16.92 7.93 2.07
C LEU A 80 17.71 6.62 2.12
N TYR A 81 18.23 6.18 0.97
CA TYR A 81 19.09 4.98 0.92
C TYR A 81 20.34 5.20 1.78
N GLY A 82 20.95 6.39 1.73
CA GLY A 82 22.10 6.75 2.56
C GLY A 82 21.77 6.67 4.05
N TYR A 83 20.61 7.17 4.47
CA TYR A 83 20.14 7.07 5.86
C TYR A 83 19.96 5.62 6.29
N TYR A 84 19.35 4.80 5.41
CA TYR A 84 19.20 3.37 5.65
C TYR A 84 20.57 2.71 5.86
N LYS A 85 21.55 2.99 4.97
CA LYS A 85 22.89 2.42 5.09
C LYS A 85 23.61 2.88 6.35
N ALA A 86 23.27 4.06 6.86
CA ALA A 86 23.80 4.58 8.14
C ALA A 86 23.11 3.99 9.37
N GLY A 87 22.18 3.05 9.17
CA GLY A 87 21.51 2.37 10.26
C GLY A 87 20.29 3.09 10.81
N LYS A 88 19.83 4.14 10.15
CA LYS A 88 18.62 4.85 10.58
C LYS A 88 17.38 4.01 10.23
N LYS A 89 16.35 4.10 11.06
CA LYS A 89 15.15 3.27 10.89
C LYS A 89 13.98 4.09 10.35
N GLN A 90 13.52 3.70 9.16
CA GLN A 90 12.32 4.25 8.55
C GLN A 90 11.43 3.10 8.08
N VAL A 91 10.13 3.20 8.33
CA VAL A 91 9.11 2.38 7.72
C VAL A 91 8.23 3.31 6.90
N VAL A 92 7.99 2.98 5.65
CA VAL A 92 7.05 3.71 4.80
C VAL A 92 5.69 3.03 4.93
N ALA A 93 4.63 3.82 5.10
CA ALA A 93 3.31 3.28 5.48
C ALA A 93 2.56 2.70 4.27
N GLU A 94 3.15 1.67 3.65
CA GLU A 94 2.51 0.94 2.55
C GLU A 94 1.58 -0.14 3.13
N GLN A 95 0.38 0.28 3.52
CA GLN A 95 -0.56 -0.60 4.21
C GLN A 95 -1.19 -1.65 3.30
N TYR A 96 -1.19 -1.47 1.98
CA TYR A 96 -1.85 -2.44 1.08
C TYR A 96 -1.28 -3.84 1.20
N ARG A 97 0.02 -3.97 1.48
CA ARG A 97 0.64 -5.29 1.71
C ARG A 97 0.14 -5.95 3.00
N GLU A 98 -0.35 -5.15 3.94
CA GLU A 98 -0.87 -5.62 5.23
C GLU A 98 -2.39 -5.83 5.23
N TYR A 99 -3.08 -5.47 4.15
CA TYR A 99 -4.51 -5.77 4.03
C TYR A 99 -4.73 -7.27 4.23
N PRO A 100 -5.64 -7.68 5.11
CA PRO A 100 -5.95 -9.10 5.29
C PRO A 100 -6.14 -9.88 3.99
N SER A 101 -6.86 -9.31 3.03
CA SER A 101 -7.11 -9.96 1.73
C SER A 101 -5.81 -10.18 0.95
N ASN A 102 -4.93 -9.17 0.91
CA ASN A 102 -3.65 -9.30 0.20
C ASN A 102 -2.69 -10.25 0.92
N LYS A 103 -2.67 -10.22 2.26
CA LYS A 103 -1.85 -11.16 3.03
C LYS A 103 -2.28 -12.60 2.80
N ALA A 104 -3.59 -12.84 2.79
CA ALA A 104 -4.14 -14.18 2.53
C ALA A 104 -3.77 -14.65 1.13
N ALA A 105 -3.93 -13.80 0.13
CA ALA A 105 -3.59 -14.14 -1.26
C ALA A 105 -2.09 -14.39 -1.41
N LEU A 106 -1.24 -13.53 -0.83
CA LEU A 106 0.22 -13.70 -0.86
C LEU A 106 0.64 -15.01 -0.18
N ARG A 107 -0.01 -15.35 0.94
CA ARG A 107 0.26 -16.60 1.66
C ARG A 107 -0.14 -17.81 0.82
N LEU A 108 -1.29 -17.74 0.15
CA LEU A 108 -1.76 -18.82 -0.74
C LEU A 108 -0.79 -19.03 -1.90
N ILE A 109 -0.39 -17.94 -2.58
CA ILE A 109 0.57 -17.99 -3.68
C ILE A 109 1.93 -18.50 -3.17
N GLY A 110 2.36 -18.02 -2.01
CA GLY A 110 3.62 -18.45 -1.39
C GLY A 110 3.65 -19.92 -0.98
N SER A 111 2.49 -20.57 -0.86
CA SER A 111 2.44 -22.01 -0.60
C SER A 111 2.90 -22.84 -1.79
N GLY A 112 3.05 -22.21 -2.97
CA GLY A 112 3.45 -22.89 -4.19
C GLY A 112 2.31 -23.54 -4.96
N ILE A 113 1.07 -23.32 -4.55
CA ILE A 113 -0.09 -23.99 -5.16
C ILE A 113 -0.21 -23.72 -6.67
N ILE A 114 0.19 -22.52 -7.12
CA ILE A 114 0.18 -22.19 -8.56
C ILE A 114 1.58 -22.31 -9.20
N GLY A 115 2.55 -22.82 -8.44
CA GLY A 115 3.94 -22.91 -8.92
C GLY A 115 4.62 -21.55 -8.98
N ASN A 116 5.75 -21.49 -9.67
CA ASN A 116 6.49 -20.23 -9.81
C ASN A 116 5.68 -19.19 -10.57
N VAL A 117 5.47 -18.04 -9.94
CA VAL A 117 4.71 -16.93 -10.53
C VAL A 117 5.51 -16.30 -11.67
N ASN A 118 4.88 -16.04 -12.79
CA ASN A 118 5.54 -15.45 -13.96
C ASN A 118 4.81 -14.24 -14.55
N CYS A 119 3.54 -14.05 -14.21
CA CYS A 119 2.77 -12.98 -14.83
C CYS A 119 1.64 -12.52 -13.90
N MET A 120 1.26 -11.24 -14.01
CA MET A 120 0.04 -10.79 -13.33
C MET A 120 -0.63 -9.64 -14.07
N ASN A 121 -1.93 -9.48 -13.81
CA ASN A 121 -2.68 -8.28 -14.14
C ASN A 121 -3.20 -7.70 -12.84
N ILE A 122 -3.00 -6.40 -12.64
CA ILE A 122 -3.50 -5.75 -11.44
C ILE A 122 -4.28 -4.49 -11.81
N SER A 123 -5.49 -4.40 -11.28
CA SER A 123 -6.38 -3.26 -11.44
C SER A 123 -6.98 -2.98 -10.06
N LEU A 124 -6.19 -2.33 -9.18
CA LEU A 124 -6.58 -2.25 -7.78
C LEU A 124 -6.32 -0.89 -7.12
N ALA A 125 -5.16 -0.31 -7.29
CA ALA A 125 -4.76 0.90 -6.56
C ALA A 125 -3.91 1.80 -7.45
N HIS A 126 -3.89 3.10 -7.11
CA HIS A 126 -3.14 4.05 -7.93
C HIS A 126 -1.64 3.86 -7.79
N GLU A 127 -0.96 4.07 -8.89
CA GLU A 127 0.51 4.19 -9.04
C GLU A 127 1.32 3.43 -7.99
N TYR A 128 1.80 4.12 -6.95
CA TYR A 128 2.70 3.59 -5.94
C TYR A 128 2.14 2.30 -5.30
N HIS A 129 0.89 2.33 -4.87
CA HIS A 129 0.28 1.18 -4.19
C HIS A 129 0.08 0.00 -5.16
N GLY A 130 -0.34 0.30 -6.39
CA GLY A 130 -0.49 -0.74 -7.42
C GLY A 130 0.83 -1.41 -7.73
N VAL A 131 1.89 -0.60 -7.89
CA VAL A 131 3.26 -1.08 -8.13
C VAL A 131 3.77 -1.92 -6.95
N SER A 132 3.53 -1.45 -5.72
CA SER A 132 3.97 -2.16 -4.52
C SER A 132 3.36 -3.57 -4.45
N LEU A 133 2.05 -3.66 -4.67
CA LEU A 133 1.36 -4.95 -4.69
C LEU A 133 1.84 -5.81 -5.86
N MET A 134 2.00 -5.21 -7.04
CA MET A 134 2.48 -5.92 -8.23
C MET A 134 3.83 -6.59 -7.94
N ARG A 135 4.78 -5.82 -7.37
CA ARG A 135 6.09 -6.37 -7.03
C ARG A 135 6.00 -7.45 -5.96
N ALA A 136 5.11 -7.26 -4.97
CA ALA A 136 4.92 -8.26 -3.92
C ALA A 136 4.36 -9.57 -4.48
N TYR A 137 3.30 -9.51 -5.28
CA TYR A 137 2.68 -10.70 -5.86
C TYR A 137 3.63 -11.46 -6.80
N LEU A 138 4.40 -10.72 -7.59
CA LEU A 138 5.37 -11.34 -8.52
C LEU A 138 6.65 -11.79 -7.81
N GLY A 139 6.89 -11.36 -6.57
CA GLY A 139 8.14 -11.64 -5.86
C GLY A 139 9.33 -10.94 -6.51
N ILE A 140 9.18 -9.68 -6.89
CA ILE A 140 10.24 -8.90 -7.53
C ILE A 140 11.15 -8.30 -6.45
N ARG A 141 12.45 -8.57 -6.59
CA ARG A 141 13.46 -8.04 -5.66
C ARG A 141 13.66 -6.54 -5.83
N PRO A 142 14.12 -5.83 -4.79
CA PRO A 142 14.35 -4.38 -4.89
C PRO A 142 15.40 -3.97 -5.92
N ASP A 143 16.31 -4.88 -6.29
CA ASP A 143 17.38 -4.58 -7.26
C ASP A 143 17.06 -5.02 -8.69
N GLU A 144 15.85 -5.56 -8.92
CA GLU A 144 15.46 -6.08 -10.23
C GLU A 144 15.11 -4.95 -11.19
N ASN A 145 15.78 -4.94 -12.35
CA ASN A 145 15.49 -3.96 -13.41
C ASN A 145 14.29 -4.40 -14.26
N PHE A 146 13.70 -3.40 -14.93
CA PHE A 146 12.51 -3.61 -15.77
C PHE A 146 12.45 -2.57 -16.88
N THR A 147 11.59 -2.83 -17.86
CA THR A 147 11.11 -1.79 -18.78
C THR A 147 9.61 -1.59 -18.53
N VAL A 148 9.15 -0.34 -18.68
CA VAL A 148 7.74 0.00 -18.55
C VAL A 148 7.29 0.86 -19.72
N SER A 149 6.10 0.55 -20.26
CA SER A 149 5.43 1.36 -21.28
C SER A 149 3.97 1.50 -20.88
N GLY A 150 3.38 2.65 -21.23
CA GLY A 150 1.99 2.86 -20.81
C GLY A 150 1.32 4.02 -21.50
N UNK A 151 0.01 4.14 -21.19
CA UNK A 151 -0.78 5.18 -21.77
C UNK A 151 -1.72 5.74 -20.72
N UNK A 152 -2.28 6.91 -20.88
CA UNK A 152 -3.34 7.52 -20.10
C UNK A 152 -4.52 7.66 -21.03
N UNK A 153 -5.54 7.06 -20.75
CA UNK A 153 -6.77 7.22 -21.37
C UNK A 153 -7.49 8.30 -20.65
N UNK A 154 -7.67 9.27 -21.22
CA UNK A 154 -8.19 10.47 -20.70
C UNK A 154 -9.66 10.57 -20.84
N UNK A 155 -10.32 9.83 -21.55
CA UNK A 155 -11.72 9.84 -21.71
C UNK A 155 -12.30 8.50 -21.35
N UNK A 156 -12.50 8.28 -20.18
CA UNK A 156 -13.18 7.32 -19.63
C UNK A 156 -14.30 7.85 -18.98
N PRO A 157 -15.50 8.13 -19.70
CA PRO A 157 -16.70 8.66 -19.06
C PRO A 157 -17.34 7.61 -18.16
N THR A 158 -17.74 8.05 -16.98
CA THR A 158 -18.42 7.14 -16.05
C THR A 158 -19.45 7.92 -15.24
N THR A 159 -20.51 7.23 -14.82
CA THR A 159 -21.47 7.81 -13.89
C THR A 159 -20.83 7.93 -12.51
N GLU A 160 -20.79 9.10 -11.96
CA GLU A 160 -20.28 9.32 -10.60
C GLU A 160 -21.32 8.81 -9.59
N THR A 161 -20.85 8.10 -8.58
CA THR A 161 -21.72 7.56 -7.53
C THR A 161 -21.24 7.96 -6.14
N LEU A 162 -19.97 7.75 -5.85
CA LEU A 162 -19.40 8.00 -4.52
C LEU A 162 -18.02 8.65 -4.65
N THR A 163 -17.79 9.67 -3.82
CA THR A 163 -16.44 10.16 -3.54
C THR A 163 -16.09 9.79 -2.09
N ARG A 164 -14.98 10.28 -1.60
CA ARG A 164 -14.62 10.10 -0.20
C ARG A 164 -15.64 10.74 0.76
N TYR A 165 -16.30 11.79 0.30
CA TYR A 165 -17.12 12.65 1.16
C TYR A 165 -18.59 12.71 0.78
N GLU A 166 -18.93 12.37 -0.47
CA GLU A 166 -20.26 12.63 -1.02
C GLU A 166 -20.79 11.44 -1.80
N GLN A 167 -22.09 11.33 -1.83
CA GLN A 167 -22.83 10.38 -2.69
C GLN A 167 -23.65 11.19 -3.70
N PHE A 168 -23.63 10.75 -4.95
CA PHE A 168 -24.40 11.40 -6.05
C PHE A 168 -25.48 10.43 -6.54
N THR A 169 -26.68 10.97 -6.69
CA THR A 169 -27.85 10.17 -7.12
C THR A 169 -28.49 10.75 -8.38
N ASP A 170 -27.90 11.79 -8.96
CA ASP A 170 -28.45 12.51 -10.10
C ASP A 170 -28.04 11.96 -11.48
N GLY A 171 -27.25 10.90 -11.51
CA GLY A 171 -26.82 10.27 -12.76
C GLY A 171 -25.77 11.06 -13.53
N ARG A 172 -25.10 12.01 -12.86
CA ARG A 172 -24.08 12.84 -13.54
C ARG A 172 -22.96 11.98 -14.10
N ILE A 173 -22.45 12.42 -15.26
CA ILE A 173 -21.34 11.75 -15.93
C ILE A 173 -20.11 12.63 -15.87
N ALA A 174 -18.98 12.06 -15.50
CA ALA A 174 -17.70 12.76 -15.50
C ALA A 174 -16.67 11.98 -16.29
N ASN A 175 -15.74 12.69 -16.87
CA ASN A 175 -14.60 12.06 -17.54
C ASN A 175 -13.51 11.78 -16.49
N LYS A 176 -13.09 10.55 -16.42
CA LYS A 176 -12.05 10.10 -15.50
C LYS A 176 -10.79 9.72 -16.26
N LYS A 177 -9.70 9.70 -15.55
CA LYS A 177 -8.41 9.29 -16.11
C LYS A 177 -8.18 7.83 -15.76
N ARG A 178 -7.76 7.06 -16.77
CA ARG A 178 -7.39 5.66 -16.59
C ARG A 178 -5.93 5.51 -17.02
N CYS A 179 -5.14 4.90 -16.17
CA CYS A 179 -3.73 4.61 -16.43
C CYS A 179 -3.58 3.13 -16.74
N VAL A 180 -2.94 2.82 -17.87
CA VAL A 180 -2.61 1.43 -18.21
C VAL A 180 -1.14 1.34 -18.54
N ALA A 181 -0.50 0.23 -18.14
CA ALA A 181 0.93 0.05 -18.39
C ALA A 181 1.29 -1.44 -18.43
N ALA A 182 2.38 -1.73 -19.14
CA ALA A 182 2.98 -3.05 -19.19
C ALA A 182 4.40 -2.96 -18.64
N PHE A 183 4.77 -3.95 -17.83
CA PHE A 183 6.10 -4.09 -17.23
C PHE A 183 6.72 -5.41 -17.68
N GLU A 184 8.00 -5.37 -18.04
CA GLU A 184 8.81 -6.54 -18.33
C GLU A 184 10.05 -6.49 -17.45
N TYR A 185 10.19 -7.48 -16.58
CA TYR A 185 11.33 -7.57 -15.63
C TYR A 185 12.44 -8.43 -16.23
N ASP A 186 13.70 -8.11 -15.91
CA ASP A 186 14.86 -8.83 -16.43
C ASP A 186 14.81 -10.34 -16.05
N CYS A 187 14.18 -10.67 -14.92
CA CYS A 187 14.00 -12.06 -14.54
C CYS A 187 12.95 -12.81 -15.37
N GLY A 188 12.37 -12.16 -16.39
CA GLY A 188 11.42 -12.77 -17.32
C GLY A 188 9.95 -12.67 -16.90
N LYS A 189 9.69 -12.05 -15.75
CA LYS A 189 8.31 -11.87 -15.28
C LYS A 189 7.68 -10.64 -15.95
N THR A 190 6.34 -10.68 -16.11
CA THR A 190 5.62 -9.57 -16.74
C THR A 190 4.42 -9.15 -15.88
N ALA A 191 4.00 -7.89 -16.05
CA ALA A 191 2.80 -7.42 -15.39
C ALA A 191 2.05 -6.40 -16.25
N TRP A 192 0.72 -6.41 -16.09
CA TRP A 192 -0.16 -5.39 -16.64
C TRP A 192 -0.82 -4.64 -15.51
N TYR A 193 -0.68 -3.34 -15.53
CA TYR A 193 -1.25 -2.42 -14.56
C TYR A 193 -2.37 -1.63 -15.24
N ASP A 194 -3.50 -1.50 -14.57
CA ASP A 194 -4.67 -0.80 -15.08
C ASP A 194 -5.42 -0.19 -13.91
N PHE A 195 -5.63 1.13 -13.93
CA PHE A 195 -6.34 1.75 -12.82
C PHE A 195 -7.01 3.06 -13.19
N ASP A 196 -8.24 3.23 -12.70
CA ASP A 196 -8.87 4.54 -12.61
C ASP A 196 -9.43 4.74 -11.19
N SER A 197 -9.47 6.00 -10.75
CA SER A 197 -9.77 6.32 -9.35
C SER A 197 -11.20 5.97 -8.92
N GLU A 198 -12.11 5.74 -9.87
CA GLU A 198 -13.49 5.34 -9.54
C GLU A 198 -13.50 3.96 -8.87
N GLN A 199 -12.50 3.14 -9.14
CA GLN A 199 -12.42 1.80 -8.56
C GLN A 199 -12.33 1.82 -7.03
N TYR A 200 -11.94 2.94 -6.44
CA TYR A 200 -11.88 3.03 -4.98
C TYR A 200 -13.25 2.92 -4.32
N ARG A 201 -14.29 3.44 -4.96
CA ARG A 201 -15.58 3.58 -4.27
C ARG A 201 -16.80 3.26 -5.11
N SER A 202 -16.66 3.31 -6.42
CA SER A 202 -17.81 3.13 -7.30
C SER A 202 -18.35 1.70 -7.24
N PRO A 203 -19.67 1.51 -7.06
CA PRO A 203 -20.23 0.15 -7.07
C PRO A 203 -20.20 -0.51 -8.44
N ILE A 204 -19.95 0.28 -9.51
CA ILE A 204 -19.90 -0.23 -10.88
C ILE A 204 -18.48 -0.39 -11.42
N ARG A 205 -17.46 -0.19 -10.57
CA ARG A 205 -16.05 -0.41 -10.93
C ARG A 205 -15.44 -1.31 -9.87
N LYS A 206 -14.93 -2.46 -10.28
CA LYS A 206 -14.37 -3.44 -9.35
C LYS A 206 -12.86 -3.53 -9.52
N ASN A 207 -12.19 -3.74 -8.40
CA ASN A 207 -10.77 -4.08 -8.41
C ASN A 207 -10.62 -5.51 -8.91
N THR A 208 -9.51 -5.78 -9.60
CA THR A 208 -9.19 -7.15 -10.02
C THR A 208 -7.70 -7.41 -9.85
N VAL A 209 -7.39 -8.64 -9.44
CA VAL A 209 -6.02 -9.13 -9.34
C VAL A 209 -5.99 -10.52 -9.97
N LYS A 210 -5.17 -10.70 -11.01
CA LYS A 210 -4.95 -12.00 -11.61
C LYS A 210 -3.45 -12.30 -11.55
N VAL A 211 -3.10 -13.44 -10.95
CA VAL A 211 -1.70 -13.86 -10.81
C VAL A 211 -1.57 -15.24 -11.45
N GLN A 212 -0.61 -15.39 -12.35
CA GLN A 212 -0.37 -16.65 -13.06
C GLN A 212 1.00 -17.23 -12.69
N GLY A 213 0.99 -18.53 -12.46
CA GLY A 213 2.20 -19.31 -12.26
C GLY A 213 2.20 -20.51 -13.20
N ILE A 214 3.28 -21.28 -13.17
CA ILE A 214 3.46 -22.39 -14.09
C ILE A 214 2.50 -23.57 -13.84
N ARG A 215 1.81 -23.59 -12.69
CA ARG A 215 0.91 -24.69 -12.32
C ARG A 215 -0.51 -24.20 -12.00
N GLY A 216 -0.82 -22.95 -12.28
CA GLY A 216 -2.17 -22.44 -12.01
C GLY A 216 -2.26 -20.93 -12.04
N GLU A 217 -3.43 -20.42 -11.67
CA GLU A 217 -3.64 -18.98 -11.58
C GLU A 217 -4.66 -18.65 -10.48
N MET A 218 -4.51 -17.46 -9.94
CA MET A 218 -5.50 -16.88 -9.03
C MET A 218 -6.17 -15.72 -9.75
N ILE A 219 -7.49 -15.66 -9.72
CA ILE A 219 -8.27 -14.52 -10.24
C ILE A 219 -9.20 -14.06 -9.13
N ASP A 220 -8.86 -12.92 -8.53
CA ASP A 220 -9.62 -12.35 -7.40
C ASP A 220 -9.75 -13.38 -6.27
N ASP A 221 -10.95 -13.89 -6.02
CA ASP A 221 -11.20 -14.85 -4.95
C ASP A 221 -11.24 -16.31 -5.44
N ARG A 222 -10.77 -16.58 -6.65
CA ARG A 222 -10.77 -17.93 -7.19
C ARG A 222 -9.37 -18.38 -7.55
N ILE A 223 -9.10 -19.67 -7.35
CA ILE A 223 -7.81 -20.27 -7.70
C ILE A 223 -8.05 -21.52 -8.52
N TYR A 224 -7.28 -21.65 -9.60
CA TYR A 224 -7.28 -22.79 -10.53
C TYR A 224 -5.86 -23.33 -10.55
N TYR A 225 -5.70 -24.64 -10.33
CA TYR A 225 -4.35 -25.20 -10.19
C TYR A 225 -4.32 -26.68 -10.58
N LEU A 226 -3.13 -27.18 -10.81
CA LEU A 226 -2.89 -28.60 -11.09
C LEU A 226 -2.53 -29.31 -9.78
N ASP A 227 -3.20 -30.43 -9.51
CA ASP A 227 -2.83 -31.27 -8.38
C ASP A 227 -1.57 -32.10 -8.72
N LYS A 228 -1.17 -32.99 -7.79
CA LYS A 228 0.02 -33.81 -7.97
C LYS A 228 -0.04 -34.75 -9.17
N ASN A 229 -1.24 -35.04 -9.68
CA ASN A 229 -1.46 -35.87 -10.85
C ASN A 229 -1.69 -35.06 -12.12
N ASN A 230 -1.42 -33.76 -12.10
CA ASN A 230 -1.67 -32.82 -13.21
C ASN A 230 -3.13 -32.71 -13.60
N LYS A 231 -4.04 -32.97 -12.67
CA LYS A 231 -5.48 -32.77 -12.89
C LYS A 231 -5.88 -31.38 -12.42
N GLY A 232 -6.70 -30.70 -13.22
CA GLY A 232 -7.20 -29.36 -12.89
C GLY A 232 -8.11 -29.38 -11.67
N GLN A 233 -7.86 -28.45 -10.77
CA GLN A 233 -8.64 -28.21 -9.55
C GLN A 233 -9.07 -26.75 -9.51
N ALA A 234 -10.15 -26.46 -8.80
CA ALA A 234 -10.62 -25.10 -8.57
C ALA A 234 -11.10 -24.96 -7.13
N ASP A 235 -10.71 -23.88 -6.48
CA ASP A 235 -11.17 -23.55 -5.14
C ASP A 235 -11.49 -22.07 -5.04
N GLN A 236 -12.14 -21.67 -3.97
CA GLN A 236 -12.50 -20.29 -3.71
C GLN A 236 -11.86 -19.81 -2.40
N ILE A 237 -11.34 -18.60 -2.43
CA ILE A 237 -10.89 -17.91 -1.22
C ILE A 237 -12.14 -17.33 -0.57
N ILE A 238 -12.40 -17.73 0.66
CA ILE A 238 -13.62 -17.35 1.39
C ILE A 238 -13.25 -16.41 2.52
N THR A 239 -13.86 -15.23 2.52
CA THR A 239 -13.67 -14.23 3.58
C THR A 239 -14.91 -14.17 4.47
N GLY A 240 -14.73 -14.44 5.76
CA GLY A 240 -15.76 -14.22 6.75
C GLY A 240 -15.67 -12.80 7.29
N PHE A 241 -16.81 -12.12 7.37
CA PHE A 241 -16.88 -10.75 7.85
C PHE A 241 -17.80 -10.65 9.05
N HIS A 242 -17.43 -9.76 9.97
CA HIS A 242 -18.36 -9.19 10.94
C HIS A 242 -18.70 -7.78 10.47
N ILE A 243 -19.98 -7.47 10.32
CA ILE A 243 -20.42 -6.18 9.78
C ILE A 243 -21.02 -5.36 10.92
N THR A 244 -20.44 -4.19 11.19
CA THR A 244 -20.98 -3.25 12.16
C THR A 244 -21.59 -2.07 11.41
N ARG A 245 -22.86 -1.76 11.71
CA ARG A 245 -23.53 -0.59 11.14
C ARG A 245 -23.38 0.58 12.10
N THR A 246 -23.12 1.75 11.53
CA THR A 246 -22.94 2.98 12.30
C THR A 246 -24.00 4.01 11.88
N ASP A 247 -24.15 5.04 12.66
CA ASP A 247 -25.05 6.16 12.34
C ASP A 247 -24.34 7.25 11.53
N ASN A 248 -23.14 6.96 11.03
CA ASN A 248 -22.37 7.95 10.27
C ASN A 248 -23.08 8.24 8.94
N PRO A 249 -23.37 9.51 8.63
CA PRO A 249 -24.06 9.84 7.38
C PRO A 249 -23.21 9.65 6.12
N ASN A 250 -21.89 9.52 6.28
CA ASN A 250 -21.00 9.23 5.15
C ASN A 250 -21.16 7.76 4.77
N PRO A 251 -21.60 7.44 3.54
CA PRO A 251 -21.83 6.04 3.15
C PRO A 251 -20.58 5.19 3.19
N ASN A 252 -19.38 5.79 3.13
CA ASN A 252 -18.13 5.04 3.24
C ASN A 252 -17.86 4.61 4.68
N LEU A 253 -18.56 5.18 5.66
CA LEU A 253 -18.37 4.92 7.09
C LEU A 253 -19.63 4.37 7.75
N SER A 254 -20.71 4.16 6.98
CA SER A 254 -21.98 3.66 7.54
C SER A 254 -21.94 2.17 7.88
N GLU A 255 -21.02 1.43 7.28
CA GLU A 255 -20.80 0.02 7.57
C GLU A 255 -19.31 -0.28 7.67
N ILE A 256 -18.91 -0.98 8.73
CA ILE A 256 -17.53 -1.42 8.92
C ILE A 256 -17.51 -2.94 8.66
N TYR A 257 -16.74 -3.36 7.68
CA TYR A 257 -16.54 -4.77 7.32
C TYR A 257 -15.24 -5.24 7.97
N GLU A 258 -15.35 -5.86 9.15
CA GLU A 258 -14.20 -6.43 9.84
C GLU A 258 -13.94 -7.84 9.31
N VAL A 259 -12.72 -8.12 8.85
CA VAL A 259 -12.34 -9.45 8.39
C VAL A 259 -12.09 -10.35 9.60
N GLU A 260 -12.90 -11.42 9.75
CA GLU A 260 -12.75 -12.38 10.84
C GLU A 260 -11.83 -13.54 10.49
N LYS A 261 -11.86 -13.99 9.24
CA LYS A 261 -11.05 -15.12 8.81
C LYS A 261 -11.07 -15.20 7.29
N ILE A 262 -9.94 -15.57 6.71
CA ILE A 262 -9.86 -15.88 5.27
C ILE A 262 -9.31 -17.30 5.14
N SER A 263 -9.95 -18.12 4.32
CA SER A 263 -9.55 -19.51 4.13
C SER A 263 -9.71 -19.93 2.67
N CYS A 264 -9.02 -20.99 2.30
CA CYS A 264 -9.13 -21.60 0.96
C CYS A 264 -8.81 -23.09 1.09
N ALA A 265 -9.64 -23.94 0.49
CA ALA A 265 -9.43 -25.39 0.47
C ALA A 265 -9.22 -25.95 1.90
N GLY A 266 -9.97 -25.45 2.87
CA GLY A 266 -9.89 -25.90 4.25
C GLY A 266 -8.71 -25.37 5.04
N LYS A 267 -7.86 -24.54 4.46
CA LYS A 267 -6.71 -23.94 5.15
C LYS A 267 -7.00 -22.50 5.52
N VAL A 268 -6.65 -22.11 6.74
CA VAL A 268 -6.76 -20.73 7.20
C VAL A 268 -5.57 -19.94 6.66
N LEU A 269 -5.86 -18.87 5.94
CA LEU A 269 -4.86 -17.98 5.34
C LEU A 269 -4.64 -16.71 6.16
N TYR A 270 -5.66 -16.28 6.89
CA TYR A 270 -5.58 -15.07 7.71
C TYR A 270 -6.54 -15.17 8.89
N GLU A 271 -6.08 -14.73 10.05
CA GLU A 271 -6.89 -14.45 11.25
C GLU A 271 -6.36 -13.17 11.90
N PRO A 272 -7.22 -12.37 12.54
CA PRO A 272 -6.77 -11.17 13.24
C PRO A 272 -5.71 -11.48 14.31
N GLN A 273 -4.75 -10.57 14.45
CA GLN A 273 -3.66 -10.68 15.43
C GLN A 273 -3.75 -9.51 16.43
N TRP A 274 -3.05 -9.65 17.54
CA TRP A 274 -2.91 -8.61 18.58
C TRP A 274 -4.24 -8.11 19.14
N GLY A 275 -5.30 -8.91 19.04
CA GLY A 275 -6.60 -8.54 19.59
C GLY A 275 -7.30 -7.40 18.86
N LEU A 276 -6.86 -7.07 17.65
CA LEU A 276 -7.51 -6.03 16.84
C LEU A 276 -8.95 -6.45 16.52
N ARG A 277 -9.91 -5.59 16.81
CA ARG A 277 -11.34 -5.83 16.59
C ARG A 277 -12.06 -4.53 16.23
N GLY A 278 -13.13 -4.66 15.48
CA GLY A 278 -13.98 -3.53 15.12
C GLY A 278 -13.39 -2.58 14.10
N LEU A 279 -12.40 -3.04 13.33
CA LEU A 279 -11.68 -2.24 12.36
C LEU A 279 -11.96 -2.73 10.94
N SER A 280 -12.07 -1.81 10.00
CA SER A 280 -12.12 -2.13 8.58
C SER A 280 -10.79 -2.77 8.14
N GLU A 281 -10.77 -3.31 6.94
CA GLU A 281 -9.55 -3.92 6.40
C GLU A 281 -8.40 -2.91 6.34
N ASP A 282 -8.68 -1.67 5.91
CA ASP A 282 -7.66 -0.61 5.84
C ASP A 282 -7.15 -0.24 7.23
N GLU A 283 -8.06 -0.04 8.17
CA GLU A 283 -7.69 0.29 9.56
C GLU A 283 -6.86 -0.83 10.21
N THR A 284 -7.23 -2.08 9.94
CA THR A 284 -6.48 -3.25 10.42
C THR A 284 -5.06 -3.24 9.86
N ALA A 285 -4.91 -2.91 8.58
CA ALA A 285 -3.61 -2.85 7.93
C ALA A 285 -2.73 -1.74 8.52
N VAL A 286 -3.31 -0.55 8.74
CA VAL A 286 -2.58 0.58 9.34
C VAL A 286 -2.16 0.23 10.78
N ALA A 287 -3.09 -0.32 11.58
CA ALA A 287 -2.78 -0.72 12.96
C ALA A 287 -1.66 -1.78 12.98
N THR A 288 -1.71 -2.73 12.06
CA THR A 288 -0.69 -3.78 11.93
C THR A 288 0.68 -3.17 11.63
N LEU A 289 0.74 -2.21 10.69
CA LEU A 289 1.99 -1.51 10.37
C LEU A 289 2.55 -0.78 11.59
N MET A 290 1.68 -0.10 12.34
CA MET A 290 2.11 0.62 13.55
C MET A 290 2.71 -0.34 14.58
N ILE A 291 2.04 -1.48 14.83
CA ILE A 291 2.54 -2.49 15.78
C ILE A 291 3.89 -3.03 15.31
N LYS A 292 3.98 -3.40 14.04
CA LYS A 292 5.23 -3.95 13.48
C LYS A 292 6.36 -2.91 13.49
N THR A 293 6.04 -1.62 13.29
CA THR A 293 7.03 -0.55 13.35
C THR A 293 7.60 -0.43 14.79
N ALA A 294 6.73 -0.51 15.80
CA ALA A 294 7.18 -0.48 17.19
C ALA A 294 8.10 -1.68 17.51
N LEU A 295 7.71 -2.87 17.05
CA LEU A 295 8.54 -4.07 17.25
C LEU A 295 9.89 -3.94 16.52
N TYR A 296 9.88 -3.41 15.31
CA TYR A 296 11.11 -3.14 14.55
C TYR A 296 12.00 -2.13 15.29
N ASN A 297 11.42 -1.06 15.82
CA ASN A 297 12.18 -0.08 16.59
C ASN A 297 12.92 -0.73 17.75
N ARG A 298 12.29 -1.70 18.40
CA ARG A 298 12.84 -2.41 19.57
C ARG A 298 13.75 -3.57 19.21
N ASP A 299 14.02 -3.79 17.93
CA ASP A 299 14.78 -4.93 17.41
C ASP A 299 14.14 -6.27 17.75
N GLU A 300 12.83 -6.30 17.94
CA GLU A 300 12.06 -7.52 18.24
C GLU A 300 11.49 -8.18 16.98
N ALA A 301 11.52 -7.48 15.85
CA ALA A 301 11.03 -7.99 14.56
C ALA A 301 11.73 -7.25 13.41
N PRO A 302 11.76 -7.85 12.21
CA PRO A 302 12.29 -7.14 11.04
C PRO A 302 11.34 -6.01 10.62
N ALA A 303 11.83 -5.13 9.75
CA ALA A 303 11.00 -4.07 9.18
C ALA A 303 9.79 -4.71 8.46
N PRO A 304 8.58 -4.22 8.70
CA PRO A 304 7.40 -4.79 8.02
C PRO A 304 7.41 -4.55 6.51
N TYR A 305 8.09 -3.51 6.08
CA TYR A 305 8.24 -3.11 4.69
C TYR A 305 9.61 -2.46 4.60
N SER A 306 10.53 -3.12 3.91
CA SER A 306 11.92 -2.66 3.90
C SER A 306 12.08 -1.31 3.19
N VAL A 307 13.02 -0.51 3.63
CA VAL A 307 13.36 0.74 2.95
C VAL A 307 13.76 0.45 1.50
N GLU A 308 14.46 -0.65 1.25
CA GLU A 308 14.84 -1.04 -0.10
C GLU A 308 13.62 -1.27 -0.99
N ASP A 309 12.59 -1.97 -0.47
CA ASP A 309 11.34 -2.14 -1.21
C ASP A 309 10.60 -0.81 -1.39
N ALA A 310 10.54 0.02 -0.36
CA ALA A 310 9.87 1.32 -0.44
C ALA A 310 10.52 2.21 -1.49
N ILE A 311 11.85 2.21 -1.55
CA ILE A 311 12.61 2.96 -2.55
C ILE A 311 12.34 2.39 -3.95
N ALA A 312 12.38 1.06 -4.10
CA ALA A 312 12.13 0.41 -5.39
C ALA A 312 10.72 0.71 -5.89
N ASP A 313 9.73 0.67 -5.00
CA ASP A 313 8.33 0.98 -5.35
C ASP A 313 8.19 2.45 -5.77
N ALA A 314 8.81 3.37 -5.03
CA ALA A 314 8.76 4.80 -5.36
C ALA A 314 9.43 5.07 -6.71
N TYR A 315 10.60 4.49 -6.94
CA TYR A 315 11.32 4.63 -8.22
C TYR A 315 10.50 4.06 -9.37
N THR A 316 9.91 2.87 -9.19
CA THR A 316 9.06 2.25 -10.21
C THR A 316 7.87 3.16 -10.54
N ALA A 317 7.24 3.76 -9.52
CA ALA A 317 6.12 4.69 -9.73
C ALA A 317 6.56 5.96 -10.47
N ILE A 318 7.77 6.46 -10.21
CA ILE A 318 8.34 7.61 -10.93
C ILE A 318 8.48 7.26 -12.42
N LEU A 319 9.04 6.08 -12.74
CA LEU A 319 9.23 5.65 -14.13
C LEU A 319 7.90 5.34 -14.82
N LEU A 320 6.94 4.78 -14.10
CA LEU A 320 5.58 4.57 -14.63
C LEU A 320 4.97 5.92 -15.06
N LYS A 321 5.06 6.92 -14.20
CA LYS A 321 4.55 8.26 -14.52
C LYS A 321 5.24 8.85 -15.74
N GLU A 322 6.56 8.68 -15.83
CA GLU A 322 7.33 9.15 -16.98
C GLU A 322 6.89 8.45 -18.27
N ALA A 323 6.76 7.12 -18.23
CA ALA A 323 6.31 6.34 -19.40
C ALA A 323 4.93 6.78 -19.86
N VAL A 324 3.97 6.92 -18.93
CA VAL A 324 2.61 7.34 -19.24
C VAL A 324 2.56 8.77 -19.80
N LYS A 325 3.37 9.67 -19.21
CA LYS A 325 3.42 11.07 -19.62
C LYS A 325 4.05 11.25 -21.01
N THR A 326 5.11 10.50 -21.29
CA THR A 326 5.89 10.69 -22.55
C THR A 326 5.43 9.75 -23.66
N GLY A 327 4.71 8.67 -23.33
CA GLY A 327 4.35 7.62 -24.29
C GLY A 327 5.56 6.78 -24.72
N LYS A 328 6.67 6.89 -24.01
CA LYS A 328 7.91 6.17 -24.36
C LYS A 328 8.06 4.94 -23.47
N CYS A 329 8.75 3.93 -24.00
CA CYS A 329 9.21 2.79 -23.21
C CYS A 329 10.39 3.26 -22.35
N ILE A 330 10.31 3.10 -21.04
CA ILE A 330 11.32 3.57 -20.10
C ILE A 330 12.01 2.36 -19.47
N ARG A 331 13.35 2.40 -19.48
CA ARG A 331 14.18 1.38 -18.85
C ARG A 331 14.61 1.85 -17.47
N SER A 332 14.52 0.99 -16.46
CA SER A 332 15.02 1.31 -15.12
C SER A 332 16.52 1.09 -15.02
N ASP A 333 17.11 1.74 -14.03
CA ASP A 333 18.48 1.51 -13.59
C ASP A 333 18.48 1.53 -12.06
N MET A 334 18.23 0.36 -11.48
CA MET A 334 18.07 0.24 -10.02
C MET A 334 19.37 0.51 -9.26
N LYS A 335 20.53 0.38 -9.93
CA LYS A 335 21.81 0.67 -9.29
C LYS A 335 21.98 2.16 -9.02
N ARG A 336 21.41 3.00 -9.88
CA ARG A 336 21.50 4.46 -9.77
C ARG A 336 21.08 4.97 -8.39
N ILE A 337 20.13 4.31 -7.75
CA ILE A 337 19.64 4.75 -6.43
C ILE A 337 20.67 4.49 -5.34
N LYS A 338 21.55 3.49 -5.54
CA LYS A 338 22.51 3.05 -4.53
C LYS A 338 23.86 3.80 -4.66
N GLU A 339 24.03 4.59 -5.71
CA GLU A 339 25.20 5.42 -5.97
C GLU A 339 25.08 6.82 -5.36
#